data_91f36aea0c8a31a38299640fb32a661f
#
_entry.id   91f36aea0c8a31a38299640fb32a661f
#
_cell.length_a   1.000
_cell.length_b   1.000
_cell.length_c   1.000
_cell.angle_alpha   90.00
_cell.angle_beta   90.00
_cell.angle_gamma   90.00
#
_symmetry.space_group_name_H-M   'P 1'
#
loop_
_entity.id
_entity.type
_entity.pdbx_description
1 polymer ?
#
loop_
_entity_poly.entity_id
_entity_poly.type
_entity_poly.pdbx_seq_one_letter_code
_entity_poly.pdbx_strand_id
1 'polypeptide(L)'
;MDERPMGRSRPTKAAVILVLLSQTACSGAMNNQASPQFAENPSPRQAYRLTLRIEGAPGPLEVVSSAAQYDVVNHECLPPPKENPGGHSSPVPTHDIPFRLERVSDSEYAGVFYTDGMVDAEYHGRGVCRW
;
A
#
# COMPACT_ATOMS: atom_id res chain seq x y z
N MET A 1 -69.61 23.34 -48.58
CA MET A 1 -68.97 23.61 -49.86
C MET A 1 -67.56 24.11 -49.48
N ASP A 2 -66.46 23.56 -49.76
CA ASP A 2 -65.92 22.72 -50.80
C ASP A 2 -64.63 22.13 -50.29
N GLU A 3 -64.45 20.85 -50.31
CA GLU A 3 -63.50 19.95 -51.00
C GLU A 3 -62.01 20.26 -50.92
N ARG A 4 -61.40 19.35 -50.30
CA ARG A 4 -60.12 18.64 -50.46
C ARG A 4 -59.18 19.04 -51.65
N PRO A 5 -57.86 18.64 -51.65
CA PRO A 5 -57.42 17.28 -51.41
C PRO A 5 -56.03 17.06 -50.69
N MET A 6 -55.89 15.86 -50.22
CA MET A 6 -54.69 15.15 -49.78
C MET A 6 -53.41 15.41 -50.60
N GLY A 7 -52.35 15.75 -49.86
CA GLY A 7 -50.97 15.67 -50.31
C GLY A 7 -50.24 14.53 -49.57
N ARG A 8 -50.04 13.41 -50.28
CA ARG A 8 -49.20 12.29 -49.88
C ARG A 8 -47.75 12.73 -49.94
N SER A 9 -47.06 12.90 -48.83
CA SER A 9 -45.61 12.96 -48.84
C SER A 9 -45.00 11.59 -48.47
N ARG A 10 -44.13 11.12 -49.35
CA ARG A 10 -43.41 9.86 -49.29
C ARG A 10 -42.39 9.85 -48.15
N PRO A 11 -42.15 8.72 -47.44
CA PRO A 11 -41.08 8.65 -46.46
C PRO A 11 -39.74 8.51 -47.21
N THR A 12 -38.88 9.50 -46.97
CA THR A 12 -37.48 9.47 -47.38
C THR A 12 -36.75 8.52 -46.43
N LYS A 13 -36.24 7.41 -46.96
CA LYS A 13 -35.39 6.50 -46.23
C LYS A 13 -34.05 7.19 -45.96
N ALA A 14 -33.87 7.73 -44.77
CA ALA A 14 -32.58 8.16 -44.30
C ALA A 14 -31.76 6.88 -43.91
N ALA A 15 -30.76 6.56 -44.72
CA ALA A 15 -29.79 5.56 -44.40
C ALA A 15 -28.89 6.09 -43.27
N VAL A 16 -29.08 5.54 -42.09
CA VAL A 16 -28.15 5.79 -40.95
C VAL A 16 -26.93 4.90 -41.21
N ILE A 17 -25.84 5.50 -41.63
CA ILE A 17 -24.53 4.87 -41.70
C ILE A 17 -23.99 4.84 -40.27
N LEU A 18 -24.07 3.65 -39.64
CA LEU A 18 -23.48 3.36 -38.34
C LEU A 18 -21.97 3.18 -38.52
N VAL A 19 -21.19 4.22 -38.33
CA VAL A 19 -19.73 4.16 -38.28
C VAL A 19 -19.33 3.51 -36.96
N LEU A 20 -19.03 2.22 -36.98
CA LEU A 20 -18.40 1.51 -35.86
C LEU A 20 -16.94 1.96 -35.75
N LEU A 21 -16.68 2.94 -34.86
CA LEU A 21 -15.33 3.22 -34.39
C LEU A 21 -14.88 2.06 -33.51
N SER A 22 -14.13 1.12 -34.06
CA SER A 22 -13.36 0.14 -33.30
C SER A 22 -12.23 0.85 -32.58
N GLN A 23 -12.47 1.19 -31.32
CA GLN A 23 -11.42 1.61 -30.39
C GLN A 23 -10.63 0.37 -29.99
N THR A 24 -9.51 0.14 -30.66
CA THR A 24 -8.46 -0.78 -30.17
C THR A 24 -7.85 -0.13 -28.93
N ALA A 25 -8.44 -0.43 -27.76
CA ALA A 25 -7.81 -0.16 -26.49
C ALA A 25 -6.56 -1.04 -26.39
N CYS A 26 -5.38 -0.45 -26.61
CA CYS A 26 -4.13 -1.03 -26.16
C CYS A 26 -4.18 -1.08 -24.64
N SER A 27 -4.74 -2.14 -24.08
CA SER A 27 -4.55 -2.51 -22.68
C SER A 27 -3.09 -2.95 -22.55
N GLY A 28 -2.21 -1.97 -22.34
CA GLY A 28 -0.89 -2.24 -21.77
C GLY A 28 -1.16 -2.91 -20.42
N ALA A 29 -0.98 -4.20 -20.35
CA ALA A 29 -0.90 -4.92 -19.09
C ALA A 29 0.31 -4.36 -18.33
N MET A 30 0.10 -3.31 -17.56
CA MET A 30 0.99 -2.99 -16.47
C MET A 30 0.90 -4.20 -15.54
N ASN A 31 1.94 -5.01 -15.52
CA ASN A 31 2.18 -5.99 -14.48
C ASN A 31 2.40 -5.18 -13.18
N ASN A 32 1.32 -4.70 -12.59
CA ASN A 32 1.28 -4.36 -11.19
C ASN A 32 1.37 -5.69 -10.44
N GLN A 33 2.58 -6.21 -10.29
CA GLN A 33 2.84 -7.14 -9.21
C GLN A 33 2.59 -6.33 -7.94
N ALA A 34 1.38 -6.49 -7.40
CA ALA A 34 1.06 -5.94 -6.09
C ALA A 34 2.16 -6.44 -5.14
N SER A 35 2.81 -5.53 -4.44
CA SER A 35 3.74 -5.91 -3.40
C SER A 35 3.01 -6.83 -2.44
N PRO A 36 3.62 -7.94 -1.99
CA PRO A 36 2.97 -8.84 -1.06
C PRO A 36 2.56 -8.05 0.18
N GLN A 37 1.38 -8.33 0.68
CA GLN A 37 0.89 -7.73 1.91
C GLN A 37 1.47 -8.52 3.08
N PHE A 38 2.36 -7.91 3.84
CA PHE A 38 2.94 -8.51 5.03
C PHE A 38 1.90 -8.56 6.16
N ALA A 39 1.92 -9.64 6.94
CA ALA A 39 0.95 -9.85 8.00
C ALA A 39 1.53 -9.50 9.36
N GLU A 40 0.80 -8.69 10.11
CA GLU A 40 1.08 -8.46 11.53
C GLU A 40 0.63 -9.66 12.37
N ASN A 41 1.39 -9.96 13.43
CA ASN A 41 1.04 -11.02 14.37
C ASN A 41 -0.20 -10.60 15.19
N PRO A 42 -1.34 -11.30 15.08
CA PRO A 42 -2.55 -10.91 15.81
C PRO A 42 -2.47 -11.17 17.31
N SER A 43 -1.44 -11.88 17.78
CA SER A 43 -1.27 -12.25 19.19
C SER A 43 0.20 -12.25 19.61
N PRO A 44 0.90 -11.10 19.53
CA PRO A 44 2.29 -11.01 19.87
C PRO A 44 2.47 -11.23 21.38
N ARG A 45 3.59 -11.85 21.77
CA ARG A 45 3.87 -12.25 23.17
C ARG A 45 5.19 -11.71 23.72
N GLN A 46 6.09 -11.28 22.85
CA GLN A 46 7.41 -10.80 23.25
C GLN A 46 7.38 -9.28 23.45
N ALA A 47 6.76 -8.87 24.55
CA ALA A 47 6.60 -7.46 24.90
C ALA A 47 7.88 -6.87 25.49
N TYR A 48 8.24 -5.67 25.05
CA TYR A 48 9.32 -4.87 25.62
C TYR A 48 8.78 -3.50 26.04
N ARG A 49 9.23 -3.08 27.23
CA ARG A 49 8.95 -1.71 27.70
C ARG A 49 10.10 -0.81 27.26
N LEU A 50 9.76 0.21 26.50
CA LEU A 50 10.66 1.33 26.18
C LEU A 50 10.43 2.45 27.21
N THR A 51 11.52 2.97 27.76
CA THR A 51 11.50 4.22 28.53
C THR A 51 12.41 5.21 27.84
N LEU A 52 11.84 6.33 27.40
CA LEU A 52 12.56 7.43 26.79
C LEU A 52 12.71 8.55 27.81
N ARG A 53 13.96 8.88 28.15
CA ARG A 53 14.29 10.02 29.01
C ARG A 53 14.95 11.11 28.18
N ILE A 54 14.48 12.34 28.32
CA ILE A 54 14.97 13.48 27.57
C ILE A 54 15.61 14.46 28.58
N GLU A 55 16.89 14.73 28.37
CA GLU A 55 17.64 15.65 29.23
C GLU A 55 17.92 16.96 28.48
N GLY A 56 17.87 18.09 29.20
CA GLY A 56 18.18 19.41 28.64
C GLY A 56 17.18 19.92 27.62
N ALA A 57 15.94 19.41 27.63
CA ALA A 57 14.91 19.88 26.73
C ALA A 57 14.61 21.39 27.00
N PRO A 58 14.45 22.21 25.95
CA PRO A 58 14.16 23.64 26.09
C PRO A 58 12.75 23.94 26.58
N GLY A 59 11.88 22.92 26.69
CA GLY A 59 10.49 23.03 27.11
C GLY A 59 9.77 21.69 27.06
N PRO A 60 8.47 21.68 27.32
CA PRO A 60 7.67 20.46 27.20
C PRO A 60 7.67 19.97 25.75
N LEU A 61 7.85 18.66 25.60
CA LEU A 61 7.82 17.97 24.31
C LEU A 61 6.53 17.17 24.18
N GLU A 62 6.01 17.09 22.97
CA GLU A 62 4.88 16.23 22.63
C GLU A 62 5.35 15.09 21.73
N VAL A 63 4.82 13.89 21.97
CA VAL A 63 5.01 12.75 21.07
C VAL A 63 4.06 12.91 19.91
N VAL A 64 4.60 13.10 18.70
CA VAL A 64 3.83 13.22 17.48
C VAL A 64 3.43 11.83 16.95
N SER A 65 4.40 10.89 16.95
CA SER A 65 4.18 9.52 16.56
C SER A 65 5.25 8.61 17.16
N SER A 66 4.94 7.33 17.28
CA SER A 66 5.89 6.28 17.63
C SER A 66 5.54 4.99 16.91
N ALA A 67 6.54 4.31 16.37
CA ALA A 67 6.38 3.04 15.70
C ALA A 67 7.61 2.16 15.95
N ALA A 68 7.40 0.87 15.98
CA ALA A 68 8.45 -0.14 15.90
C ALA A 68 8.59 -0.55 14.43
N GLN A 69 9.78 -0.39 13.87
CA GLN A 69 10.10 -0.82 12.53
C GLN A 69 10.62 -2.25 12.57
N TYR A 70 10.09 -3.07 11.68
CA TYR A 70 10.49 -4.46 11.47
C TYR A 70 11.09 -4.60 10.09
N ASP A 71 12.22 -5.28 10.00
CA ASP A 71 12.92 -5.55 8.76
C ASP A 71 13.04 -7.07 8.54
N VAL A 72 12.97 -7.51 7.28
CA VAL A 72 13.24 -8.91 6.95
C VAL A 72 14.71 -9.23 7.20
N VAL A 73 14.98 -10.23 8.04
CA VAL A 73 16.35 -10.58 8.47
C VAL A 73 17.04 -11.62 7.57
N ASN A 74 16.28 -12.42 6.81
CA ASN A 74 16.82 -13.43 5.89
C ASN A 74 16.51 -13.07 4.44
N HIS A 75 17.48 -12.51 3.74
CA HIS A 75 17.29 -11.95 2.39
C HIS A 75 17.08 -13.03 1.32
N GLU A 76 17.33 -14.30 1.59
CA GLU A 76 17.13 -15.41 0.65
C GLU A 76 15.67 -15.58 0.24
N CYS A 77 14.74 -15.17 1.10
CA CYS A 77 13.32 -15.22 0.82
C CYS A 77 12.85 -14.10 -0.15
N LEU A 78 13.69 -13.08 -0.37
CA LEU A 78 13.35 -11.92 -1.19
C LEU A 78 13.55 -12.20 -2.68
N PRO A 79 12.84 -11.50 -3.57
CA PRO A 79 13.13 -11.52 -4.99
C PRO A 79 14.58 -11.09 -5.27
N PRO A 80 15.21 -11.58 -6.34
CA PRO A 80 16.54 -11.12 -6.72
C PRO A 80 16.54 -9.62 -7.01
N PRO A 81 17.69 -8.95 -6.79
CA PRO A 81 17.84 -7.54 -7.10
C PRO A 81 17.45 -7.24 -8.56
N LYS A 82 16.73 -6.15 -8.77
CA LYS A 82 16.44 -5.67 -10.12
C LYS A 82 17.62 -4.84 -10.62
N GLU A 83 18.04 -5.13 -11.85
CA GLU A 83 18.99 -4.28 -12.54
C GLU A 83 18.30 -2.98 -12.97
N ASN A 84 18.88 -1.86 -12.58
CA ASN A 84 18.46 -0.53 -12.97
C ASN A 84 19.63 0.20 -13.64
N PRO A 85 19.39 1.22 -14.48
CA PRO A 85 20.47 2.01 -15.08
C PRO A 85 21.43 2.65 -14.08
N GLY A 86 21.02 2.80 -12.81
CA GLY A 86 21.83 3.31 -11.70
C GLY A 86 22.48 2.25 -10.82
N GLY A 87 22.39 0.95 -11.18
CA GLY A 87 22.94 -0.16 -10.40
C GLY A 87 21.88 -1.14 -9.89
N HIS A 88 22.28 -2.06 -9.00
CA HIS A 88 21.38 -3.02 -8.39
C HIS A 88 20.64 -2.39 -7.22
N SER A 89 19.31 -2.57 -7.16
CA SER A 89 18.49 -2.18 -6.03
C SER A 89 17.73 -3.40 -5.50
N SER A 90 17.95 -3.71 -4.25
CA SER A 90 17.21 -4.75 -3.52
C SER A 90 16.78 -4.16 -2.17
N PRO A 91 15.74 -3.33 -2.15
CA PRO A 91 15.25 -2.78 -0.89
C PRO A 91 14.77 -3.93 0.00
N VAL A 92 15.24 -3.94 1.25
CA VAL A 92 14.73 -4.83 2.28
C VAL A 92 13.33 -4.32 2.65
N PRO A 93 12.30 -5.17 2.61
CA PRO A 93 10.98 -4.77 3.06
C PRO A 93 11.01 -4.38 4.53
N THR A 94 10.36 -3.27 4.83
CA THR A 94 10.18 -2.77 6.19
C THR A 94 8.70 -2.64 6.49
N HIS A 95 8.32 -2.80 7.76
CA HIS A 95 6.96 -2.60 8.22
C HIS A 95 6.94 -1.89 9.57
N ASP A 96 6.16 -0.84 9.67
CA ASP A 96 6.06 -0.03 10.88
C ASP A 96 4.76 -0.36 11.61
N ILE A 97 4.88 -0.83 12.86
CA ILE A 97 3.72 -1.04 13.73
C ILE A 97 3.67 0.09 14.75
N PRO A 98 2.62 0.94 14.74
CA PRO A 98 2.48 2.00 15.70
C PRO A 98 2.33 1.45 17.12
N PHE A 99 2.97 2.11 18.09
CA PHE A 99 2.72 1.89 19.50
C PHE A 99 2.62 3.21 20.22
N ARG A 100 2.06 3.21 21.43
CA ARG A 100 1.83 4.42 22.18
C ARG A 100 2.97 4.69 23.15
N LEU A 101 3.57 5.89 23.05
CA LEU A 101 4.42 6.47 24.09
C LEU A 101 3.58 7.40 24.94
N GLU A 102 3.46 7.08 26.21
CA GLU A 102 2.72 7.87 27.18
C GLU A 102 3.68 8.69 28.06
N ARG A 103 3.30 9.91 28.34
CA ARG A 103 4.07 10.77 29.21
C ARG A 103 3.99 10.27 30.66
N VAL A 104 5.14 9.99 31.26
CA VAL A 104 5.27 9.57 32.65
C VAL A 104 5.61 10.77 33.53
N SER A 105 6.47 11.68 33.04
CA SER A 105 6.85 12.91 33.69
C SER A 105 7.18 13.99 32.65
N ASP A 106 7.66 15.15 33.08
CA ASP A 106 8.05 16.22 32.16
C ASP A 106 9.23 15.86 31.25
N SER A 107 10.03 14.88 31.64
CA SER A 107 11.20 14.44 30.89
C SER A 107 11.20 12.95 30.56
N GLU A 108 10.12 12.23 30.86
CA GLU A 108 10.08 10.78 30.67
C GLU A 108 8.80 10.33 30.00
N TYR A 109 8.96 9.46 29.02
CA TYR A 109 7.89 8.76 28.29
C TYR A 109 8.11 7.26 28.36
N ALA A 110 7.04 6.49 28.39
CA ALA A 110 7.11 5.05 28.37
C ALA A 110 6.07 4.46 27.40
N GLY A 111 6.42 3.34 26.79
CA GLY A 111 5.54 2.59 25.92
C GLY A 111 5.90 1.13 25.88
N VAL A 112 5.03 0.32 25.28
CA VAL A 112 5.25 -1.11 25.09
C VAL A 112 5.15 -1.39 23.61
N PHE A 113 6.13 -2.11 23.09
CA PHE A 113 6.12 -2.67 21.75
C PHE A 113 6.48 -4.18 21.80
N TYR A 114 6.32 -4.89 20.71
CA TYR A 114 6.54 -6.32 20.65
C TYR A 114 7.62 -6.62 19.61
N THR A 115 8.55 -7.52 19.90
CA THR A 115 9.57 -7.93 18.92
C THR A 115 9.07 -9.01 17.95
N ASP A 116 8.01 -9.71 18.30
CA ASP A 116 7.32 -10.70 17.48
C ASP A 116 6.03 -10.12 16.84
N GLY A 117 6.07 -8.83 16.46
CA GLY A 117 4.92 -8.13 15.89
C GLY A 117 4.56 -8.55 14.46
N MET A 118 5.46 -9.20 13.74
CA MET A 118 5.25 -9.66 12.36
C MET A 118 5.13 -11.18 12.29
N VAL A 119 4.45 -11.67 11.25
CA VAL A 119 4.33 -13.12 10.98
C VAL A 119 5.45 -13.56 10.05
N ASP A 120 6.22 -14.57 10.46
CA ASP A 120 7.13 -15.27 9.57
C ASP A 120 6.31 -16.11 8.58
N ALA A 121 6.42 -15.81 7.30
CA ALA A 121 5.65 -16.50 6.26
C ALA A 121 6.33 -16.45 4.88
N GLU A 122 5.83 -17.26 3.98
CA GLU A 122 6.26 -17.27 2.60
C GLU A 122 5.52 -16.18 1.80
N TYR A 123 6.17 -15.04 1.62
CA TYR A 123 5.58 -13.88 0.93
C TYR A 123 5.94 -13.79 -0.56
N HIS A 124 7.02 -14.45 -0.99
CA HIS A 124 7.58 -14.28 -2.34
C HIS A 124 7.75 -15.59 -3.11
N GLY A 125 7.27 -16.72 -2.59
CA GLY A 125 7.46 -18.03 -3.22
C GLY A 125 8.92 -18.52 -3.20
N ARG A 126 9.74 -18.03 -2.26
CA ARG A 126 11.18 -18.32 -2.14
C ARG A 126 11.59 -18.79 -0.74
N GLY A 127 10.64 -19.34 -0.01
CA GLY A 127 10.81 -19.73 1.38
C GLY A 127 10.30 -18.68 2.38
N VAL A 128 10.31 -19.03 3.65
CA VAL A 128 9.78 -18.21 4.73
C VAL A 128 10.67 -17.01 4.98
N CYS A 129 10.09 -15.79 4.88
CA CYS A 129 10.73 -14.57 5.36
C CYS A 129 10.54 -14.45 6.87
N ARG A 130 11.62 -14.13 7.57
CA ARG A 130 11.65 -13.90 9.02
C ARG A 130 11.87 -12.42 9.31
N TRP A 131 11.21 -11.96 10.33
CA TRP A 131 11.23 -10.56 10.77
C TRP A 131 12.01 -10.39 12.08
#